data_2035415c68f80ba710608eea59a590fa
#
_entry.id   2035415c68f80ba710608eea59a590fa
#
_cell.length_a   1.000
_cell.length_b   1.000
_cell.length_c   1.000
_cell.angle_alpha   90.00
_cell.angle_beta   90.00
_cell.angle_gamma   90.00
#
_symmetry.space_group_name_H-M   'P 1'
#
loop_
_entity.id
_entity.type
_entity.pdbx_description
1 polymer ?
#
loop_
_entity_poly.entity_id
_entity_poly.type
_entity_poly.pdbx_seq_one_letter_code
_entity_poly.pdbx_strand_id
1 'polypeptide(L)'
;MRKGAHLIIGILAFFCYAYLLSFIQETTGASFVPGLFAVITGSIMPDILEVPTSWRHRGIFHSRRALKCMVGTFGITAATGFLPSPLIPHAVLVYGISCFALGYLFHLLADATTKRGLPE
;
A
#
# COMPACT_ATOMS: atom_id res chain seq x y z
N MET A 1 -12.52 -11.75 0.81
CA MET A 1 -11.89 -12.30 -0.44
C MET A 1 -10.87 -13.37 -0.07
N ARG A 2 -10.44 -14.21 -1.04
CA ARG A 2 -9.33 -15.16 -0.78
C ARG A 2 -8.04 -14.34 -0.61
N LYS A 3 -7.18 -14.72 0.36
CA LYS A 3 -5.90 -14.02 0.65
C LYS A 3 -5.04 -13.76 -0.60
N GLY A 4 -5.04 -14.69 -1.55
CA GLY A 4 -4.32 -14.52 -2.81
C GLY A 4 -4.84 -13.40 -3.71
N ALA A 5 -6.11 -13.03 -3.61
CA ALA A 5 -6.68 -11.96 -4.43
C ALA A 5 -6.18 -10.58 -3.99
N HIS A 6 -6.05 -10.33 -2.68
CA HIS A 6 -5.47 -9.09 -2.15
C HIS A 6 -4.02 -8.90 -2.61
N LEU A 7 -3.26 -9.99 -2.58
CA LEU A 7 -1.86 -9.98 -3.01
C LEU A 7 -1.74 -9.65 -4.51
N ILE A 8 -2.56 -10.28 -5.35
CA ILE A 8 -2.56 -10.02 -6.81
C ILE A 8 -2.94 -8.56 -7.09
N ILE A 9 -3.98 -8.05 -6.43
CA ILE A 9 -4.41 -6.65 -6.60
C ILE A 9 -3.29 -5.68 -6.18
N GLY A 10 -2.63 -5.94 -5.05
CA GLY A 10 -1.49 -5.13 -4.58
C GLY A 10 -0.32 -5.14 -5.57
N ILE A 11 0.03 -6.30 -6.12
CA ILE A 11 1.09 -6.43 -7.11
C ILE A 11 0.74 -5.69 -8.41
N LEU A 12 -0.49 -5.81 -8.90
CA LEU A 12 -0.95 -5.07 -10.08
C LEU A 12 -0.90 -3.56 -9.85
N ALA A 13 -1.35 -3.09 -8.68
CA ALA A 13 -1.26 -1.69 -8.30
C ALA A 13 0.19 -1.20 -8.25
N PHE A 14 1.11 -2.03 -7.77
CA PHE A 14 2.54 -1.73 -7.77
C PHE A 14 3.10 -1.55 -9.19
N PHE A 15 2.78 -2.45 -10.10
CA PHE A 15 3.24 -2.31 -11.49
C PHE A 15 2.70 -1.04 -12.15
N CYS A 16 1.42 -0.70 -11.91
CA CYS A 16 0.86 0.57 -12.39
C CYS A 16 1.59 1.78 -11.79
N TYR A 17 1.86 1.75 -10.49
CA TYR A 17 2.58 2.82 -9.78
C TYR A 17 4.01 2.96 -10.28
N ALA A 18 4.75 1.86 -10.39
CA ALA A 18 6.13 1.85 -10.91
C ALA A 18 6.19 2.34 -12.37
N TYR A 19 5.21 1.95 -13.19
CA TYR A 19 5.10 2.43 -14.56
C TYR A 19 4.86 3.95 -14.60
N LEU A 20 3.94 4.47 -13.81
CA LEU A 20 3.69 5.92 -13.73
C LEU A 20 4.92 6.68 -13.24
N LEU A 21 5.64 6.16 -12.24
CA LEU A 21 6.86 6.79 -11.76
C LEU A 21 7.97 6.81 -12.81
N SER A 22 8.05 5.81 -13.69
CA SER A 22 9.06 5.76 -14.74
C SER A 22 8.99 6.93 -15.74
N PHE A 23 7.85 7.60 -15.86
CA PHE A 23 7.71 8.82 -16.65
C PHE A 23 8.30 10.06 -15.98
N ILE A 24 8.51 10.02 -14.67
CA ILE A 24 8.86 11.19 -13.87
C ILE A 24 10.27 11.07 -13.30
N GLN A 25 10.67 9.85 -12.97
CA GLN A 25 11.97 9.53 -12.40
C GLN A 25 12.57 8.32 -13.11
N GLU A 26 13.89 8.35 -13.32
CA GLU A 26 14.63 7.15 -13.67
C GLU A 26 14.57 6.16 -12.49
N THR A 27 13.59 5.29 -12.51
CA THR A 27 13.52 4.19 -11.54
C THR A 27 14.62 3.20 -11.88
N THR A 28 15.68 3.24 -11.13
CA THR A 28 16.74 2.23 -11.22
C THR A 28 16.18 0.88 -10.77
N GLY A 29 16.58 -0.21 -11.42
CA GLY A 29 16.17 -1.57 -11.03
C GLY A 29 16.47 -1.90 -9.56
N ALA A 30 17.41 -1.17 -8.92
CA ALA A 30 17.70 -1.27 -7.50
C ALA A 30 16.52 -0.87 -6.58
N SER A 31 15.61 -0.03 -7.05
CA SER A 31 14.42 0.40 -6.27
C SER A 31 13.24 -0.54 -6.46
N PHE A 32 13.21 -1.31 -7.55
CA PHE A 32 12.07 -2.15 -7.90
C PHE A 32 11.87 -3.30 -6.90
N VAL A 33 12.92 -4.01 -6.56
CA VAL A 33 12.85 -5.17 -5.66
C VAL A 33 12.40 -4.78 -4.25
N PRO A 34 13.00 -3.79 -3.58
CA PRO A 34 12.53 -3.30 -2.29
C PRO A 34 11.08 -2.80 -2.34
N GLY A 35 10.67 -2.11 -3.40
CA GLY A 35 9.30 -1.63 -3.59
C GLY A 35 8.30 -2.77 -3.70
N LEU A 36 8.63 -3.82 -4.44
CA LEU A 36 7.80 -5.01 -4.56
C LEU A 36 7.63 -5.72 -3.21
N PHE A 37 8.70 -5.88 -2.45
CA PHE A 37 8.64 -6.43 -1.09
C PHE A 37 7.75 -5.59 -0.17
N ALA A 38 7.89 -4.27 -0.23
CA ALA A 38 7.09 -3.35 0.58
C ALA A 38 5.59 -3.45 0.25
N VAL A 39 5.23 -3.53 -1.03
CA VAL A 39 3.83 -3.72 -1.46
C VAL A 39 3.27 -5.06 -0.99
N ILE A 40 4.02 -6.14 -1.17
CA ILE A 40 3.61 -7.47 -0.71
C ILE A 40 3.35 -7.45 0.79
N THR A 41 4.30 -6.90 1.57
CA THR A 41 4.17 -6.77 3.03
C THR A 41 2.95 -5.92 3.40
N GLY A 42 2.75 -4.78 2.76
CA GLY A 42 1.58 -3.93 2.97
C GLY A 42 0.27 -4.64 2.65
N SER A 43 0.23 -5.45 1.59
CA SER A 43 -0.98 -6.19 1.17
C SER A 43 -1.39 -7.30 2.13
N ILE A 44 -0.49 -7.83 2.93
CA ILE A 44 -0.78 -8.91 3.89
C ILE A 44 -0.82 -8.43 5.35
N MET A 45 -0.28 -7.24 5.63
CA MET A 45 -0.15 -6.71 6.99
C MET A 45 -1.49 -6.60 7.73
N PRO A 46 -2.60 -6.10 7.14
CA PRO A 46 -3.88 -6.05 7.81
C PRO A 46 -4.33 -7.42 8.35
N ASP A 47 -4.17 -8.45 7.54
CA ASP A 47 -4.54 -9.84 7.89
C ASP A 47 -3.62 -10.45 8.97
N ILE A 48 -2.37 -9.99 9.06
CA ILE A 48 -1.43 -10.43 10.10
C ILE A 48 -1.75 -9.77 11.43
N LEU A 49 -2.04 -8.46 11.40
CA LEU A 49 -2.34 -7.68 12.61
C LEU A 49 -3.69 -8.03 13.21
N GLU A 50 -4.65 -8.39 12.37
CA GLU A 50 -5.97 -8.82 12.78
C GLU A 50 -6.26 -10.23 12.27
N VAL A 51 -5.72 -11.23 12.98
CA VAL A 51 -6.06 -12.62 12.71
C VAL A 51 -7.56 -12.79 12.90
N PRO A 52 -8.30 -13.28 11.89
CA PRO A 52 -9.76 -13.43 11.97
C PRO A 52 -10.13 -14.55 12.94
N THR A 53 -10.15 -14.24 14.24
CA THR A 53 -10.56 -15.14 15.32
C THR A 53 -12.08 -15.20 15.48
N SER A 54 -12.79 -14.17 14.97
CA SER A 54 -14.25 -14.18 14.86
C SER A 54 -14.72 -13.31 13.71
N TRP A 55 -15.74 -13.78 13.01
CA TRP A 55 -16.31 -13.06 11.86
C TRP A 55 -17.01 -11.74 12.20
N ARG A 56 -17.08 -11.37 13.48
CA ARG A 56 -17.69 -10.14 14.02
C ARG A 56 -16.71 -9.01 14.33
N HIS A 57 -15.42 -9.29 14.44
CA HIS A 57 -14.40 -8.30 14.79
C HIS A 57 -13.43 -8.08 13.64
N ARG A 58 -13.83 -7.29 12.67
CA ARG A 58 -12.86 -6.52 11.88
C ARG A 58 -12.49 -5.32 12.74
N GLY A 59 -11.27 -5.28 13.24
CA GLY A 59 -10.79 -4.26 14.14
C GLY A 59 -10.31 -2.99 13.44
N ILE A 60 -9.51 -2.24 14.14
CA ILE A 60 -9.04 -0.90 13.74
C ILE A 60 -8.27 -0.94 12.41
N PHE A 61 -7.52 -2.02 12.13
CA PHE A 61 -6.68 -2.15 10.94
C PHE A 61 -7.45 -2.43 9.65
N HIS A 62 -8.68 -2.93 9.75
CA HIS A 62 -9.61 -3.10 8.63
C HIS A 62 -10.74 -2.05 8.63
N SER A 63 -10.50 -0.87 9.18
CA SER A 63 -11.49 0.19 9.30
C SER A 63 -11.38 1.26 8.21
N ARG A 64 -12.45 2.03 8.05
CA ARG A 64 -12.43 3.26 7.21
C ARG A 64 -11.41 4.28 7.70
N ARG A 65 -11.08 4.29 8.99
CA ARG A 65 -10.03 5.16 9.56
C ARG A 65 -8.65 4.73 9.07
N ALA A 66 -8.36 3.42 9.09
CA ALA A 66 -7.12 2.89 8.53
C ALA A 66 -7.01 3.21 7.03
N LEU A 67 -8.12 3.06 6.28
CA LEU A 67 -8.16 3.43 4.86
C LEU A 67 -7.78 4.90 4.64
N LYS A 68 -8.39 5.82 5.39
CA LYS A 68 -8.08 7.27 5.30
C LYS A 68 -6.62 7.57 5.66
N CYS A 69 -6.09 6.92 6.70
CA CYS A 69 -4.69 7.06 7.09
C CYS A 69 -3.76 6.58 5.97
N MET A 70 -4.06 5.44 5.35
CA MET A 70 -3.22 4.90 4.26
C MET A 70 -3.32 5.75 2.98
N VAL A 71 -4.49 6.30 2.66
CA VAL A 71 -4.65 7.27 1.56
C VAL A 71 -3.78 8.51 1.83
N GLY A 72 -3.82 9.05 3.03
CA GLY A 72 -3.01 10.20 3.41
C GLY A 72 -1.51 9.88 3.36
N THR A 73 -1.09 8.77 3.92
CA THR A 73 0.32 8.32 3.92
C THR A 73 0.82 8.13 2.50
N PHE A 74 0.07 7.41 1.66
CA PHE A 74 0.43 7.21 0.25
C PHE A 74 0.49 8.54 -0.50
N GLY A 75 -0.52 9.40 -0.35
CA GLY A 75 -0.59 10.69 -1.02
C GLY A 75 0.59 11.60 -0.67
N ILE A 76 0.94 11.71 0.61
CA ILE A 76 2.08 12.51 1.07
C ILE A 76 3.40 11.91 0.57
N THR A 77 3.62 10.62 0.74
CA THR A 77 4.90 9.98 0.36
C THR A 77 5.07 9.90 -1.15
N ALA A 78 4.00 9.69 -1.92
CA ALA A 78 4.04 9.76 -3.37
C ALA A 78 4.33 11.19 -3.85
N ALA A 79 3.66 12.20 -3.27
CA ALA A 79 3.89 13.60 -3.62
C ALA A 79 5.33 14.06 -3.34
N THR A 80 5.95 13.60 -2.24
CA THR A 80 7.36 13.91 -1.94
C THR A 80 8.33 13.32 -2.95
N GLY A 81 7.95 12.22 -3.63
CA GLY A 81 8.73 11.65 -4.72
C GLY A 81 8.83 12.55 -5.97
N PHE A 82 7.92 13.53 -6.10
CA PHE A 82 7.94 14.51 -7.19
C PHE A 82 8.76 15.77 -6.86
N LEU A 83 9.20 15.93 -5.61
CA LEU A 83 10.02 17.08 -5.21
C LEU A 83 11.48 16.85 -5.58
N PRO A 84 12.21 17.91 -6.01
CA PRO A 84 13.63 17.80 -6.35
C PRO A 84 14.44 17.23 -5.18
N SER A 85 15.23 16.25 -5.48
CA SER A 85 15.94 15.34 -4.60
C SER A 85 16.88 15.92 -3.51
N PRO A 86 17.42 17.15 -3.54
CA PRO A 86 18.37 17.57 -2.50
C PRO A 86 17.72 17.77 -1.12
N LEU A 87 16.40 17.82 -1.03
CA LEU A 87 15.69 18.07 0.23
C LEU A 87 15.33 16.78 1.01
N ILE A 88 15.47 15.60 0.40
CA ILE A 88 15.06 14.33 1.04
C ILE A 88 16.23 13.33 0.97
N PRO A 89 17.10 13.29 2.00
CA PRO A 89 18.22 12.34 2.04
C PRO A 89 17.82 10.87 2.13
N HIS A 90 16.51 10.57 2.18
CA HIS A 90 15.97 9.21 2.39
C HIS A 90 14.95 8.83 1.31
N ALA A 91 15.20 9.16 0.05
CA ALA A 91 14.27 8.85 -1.06
C ALA A 91 13.86 7.36 -1.11
N VAL A 92 14.79 6.45 -0.81
CA VAL A 92 14.53 5.01 -0.77
C VAL A 92 13.55 4.64 0.34
N LEU A 93 13.68 5.23 1.52
CA LEU A 93 12.77 5.00 2.64
C LEU A 93 11.36 5.52 2.34
N VAL A 94 11.27 6.74 1.82
CA VAL A 94 10.00 7.38 1.43
C VAL A 94 9.30 6.54 0.36
N TYR A 95 10.04 6.07 -0.64
CA TYR A 95 9.52 5.17 -1.67
C TYR A 95 9.03 3.84 -1.08
N GLY A 96 9.79 3.23 -0.16
CA GLY A 96 9.38 2.02 0.53
C GLY A 96 8.07 2.20 1.33
N ILE A 97 7.93 3.32 2.05
CA ILE A 97 6.71 3.68 2.77
C ILE A 97 5.54 3.88 1.80
N SER A 98 5.76 4.54 0.68
CA SER A 98 4.76 4.73 -0.36
C SER A 98 4.27 3.39 -0.92
N CYS A 99 5.18 2.49 -1.25
CA CYS A 99 4.84 1.16 -1.74
C CYS A 99 4.10 0.31 -0.69
N PHE A 100 4.54 0.36 0.57
CA PHE A 100 3.84 -0.32 1.67
C PHE A 100 2.41 0.22 1.84
N ALA A 101 2.25 1.54 1.89
CA ALA A 101 0.94 2.18 1.99
C ALA A 101 0.04 1.83 0.81
N LEU A 102 0.59 1.74 -0.40
CA LEU A 102 -0.12 1.31 -1.60
C LEU A 102 -0.68 -0.11 -1.45
N GLY A 103 0.16 -1.06 -1.04
CA GLY A 103 -0.27 -2.44 -0.82
C GLY A 103 -1.38 -2.55 0.22
N TYR A 104 -1.21 -1.87 1.34
CA TYR A 104 -2.21 -1.81 2.41
C TYR A 104 -3.52 -1.17 1.94
N LEU A 105 -3.43 -0.05 1.23
CA LEU A 105 -4.56 0.67 0.67
C LEU A 105 -5.40 -0.23 -0.25
N PHE A 106 -4.76 -0.92 -1.18
CA PHE A 106 -5.47 -1.80 -2.12
C PHE A 106 -6.05 -3.04 -1.44
N HIS A 107 -5.45 -3.54 -0.37
CA HIS A 107 -6.05 -4.56 0.48
C HIS A 107 -7.40 -4.06 1.06
N LEU A 108 -7.38 -2.89 1.69
CA LEU A 108 -8.59 -2.31 2.28
C LEU A 108 -9.66 -1.94 1.25
N LEU A 109 -9.25 -1.43 0.07
CA LEU A 109 -10.18 -1.15 -1.02
C LEU A 109 -10.85 -2.42 -1.53
N ALA A 110 -10.09 -3.50 -1.68
CA ALA A 110 -10.63 -4.80 -2.07
C ALA A 110 -11.64 -5.32 -1.04
N ASP A 111 -11.36 -5.15 0.25
CA ASP A 111 -12.30 -5.51 1.32
C ASP A 111 -13.54 -4.62 1.36
N ALA A 112 -13.38 -3.32 1.05
CA ALA A 112 -14.50 -2.39 0.95
C ALA A 112 -15.51 -2.79 -0.13
N THR A 113 -15.06 -3.43 -1.21
CA THR A 113 -15.92 -3.92 -2.31
C THR A 113 -16.66 -5.21 -1.96
N THR A 114 -16.33 -5.87 -0.86
CA THR A 114 -17.04 -7.07 -0.42
C THR A 114 -18.38 -6.73 0.20
N LYS A 115 -19.31 -7.71 0.22
CA LYS A 115 -20.64 -7.54 0.84
C LYS A 115 -20.59 -7.06 2.30
N ARG A 116 -19.47 -7.26 3.00
CA ARG A 116 -19.29 -6.87 4.41
C ARG A 116 -18.79 -5.45 4.57
N GLY A 117 -18.14 -4.89 3.54
CA GLY A 117 -17.53 -3.56 3.60
C GLY A 117 -16.45 -3.41 4.69
N LEU A 118 -16.04 -2.17 4.94
CA LEU A 118 -15.14 -1.81 6.05
C LEU A 118 -15.97 -1.24 7.20
N PRO A 119 -15.66 -1.60 8.47
CA PRO A 119 -16.22 -0.94 9.64
C PRO A 119 -15.75 0.53 9.74
N GLU A 120 -16.48 1.32 10.51
CA GLU A 120 -16.16 2.73 10.76
C GLU A 120 -14.89 2.93 11.58
#